data_bc3b2bebdb4b9961f511590e80cf6ab6
#
_entry.id   bc3b2bebdb4b9961f511590e80cf6ab6
#
_cell.length_a   1.000
_cell.length_b   1.000
_cell.length_c   1.000
_cell.angle_alpha   90.00
_cell.angle_beta   90.00
_cell.angle_gamma   90.00
#
_symmetry.space_group_name_H-M   'P 1'
#
loop_
_entity.id
_entity.type
_entity.pdbx_description
1 polymer ?
#
loop_
_entity_poly.entity_id
_entity_poly.type
_entity_poly.pdbx_seq_one_letter_code
_entity_poly.pdbx_strand_id
1 'polypeptide(L)'
;MTVILATIKWIAVVLGAMIALFILGLVLVPPLTRSFTDSWGATEQETATTFPGDDIIPAPRENSTKAITIDAPPQIVYALIQQMGQHRAGWYGWDWFYNATGSSDFVDGHYSTRIVPELQAVKVGDRININDAVAYTVIEANTDQALVMLAGSLTAQQIGEPSQPETWSANTMAWILRPTSAGGTRLILRMRADGTETGFARWMWNGPFNFGGALFSRKTMDGIKRTAEALAQ
;
A
#
# COMPACT_ATOMS: atom_id res chain seq x y z
N MET A 1 -48.35 -17.62 14.78
CA MET A 1 -47.61 -16.60 15.58
C MET A 1 -46.33 -17.20 16.20
N THR A 2 -46.38 -18.36 16.84
CA THR A 2 -45.25 -19.02 17.53
C THR A 2 -44.10 -19.38 16.59
N VAL A 3 -44.36 -19.88 15.39
CA VAL A 3 -43.32 -20.28 14.39
C VAL A 3 -42.58 -19.03 13.90
N ILE A 4 -43.28 -17.96 13.60
CA ILE A 4 -42.68 -16.70 13.11
C ILE A 4 -41.72 -16.11 14.17
N LEU A 5 -42.16 -16.08 15.45
CA LEU A 5 -41.32 -15.62 16.55
C LEU A 5 -40.09 -16.51 16.76
N ALA A 6 -40.22 -17.83 16.60
CA ALA A 6 -39.08 -18.75 16.65
C ALA A 6 -38.08 -18.49 15.51
N THR A 7 -38.56 -18.29 14.28
CA THR A 7 -37.72 -18.00 13.13
C THR A 7 -36.98 -16.67 13.31
N ILE A 8 -37.63 -15.61 13.75
CA ILE A 8 -37.00 -14.31 14.04
C ILE A 8 -35.93 -14.46 15.11
N LYS A 9 -36.19 -15.23 16.17
CA LYS A 9 -35.19 -15.49 17.22
C LYS A 9 -33.94 -16.19 16.66
N TRP A 10 -34.11 -17.22 15.82
CA TRP A 10 -32.99 -17.92 15.24
C TRP A 10 -32.19 -17.06 14.26
N ILE A 11 -32.87 -16.24 13.45
CA ILE A 11 -32.20 -15.26 12.58
C ILE A 11 -31.35 -14.28 13.41
N ALA A 12 -31.91 -13.74 14.50
CA ALA A 12 -31.16 -12.84 15.39
C ALA A 12 -29.95 -13.51 16.06
N VAL A 13 -30.08 -14.78 16.48
CA VAL A 13 -28.95 -15.56 17.03
C VAL A 13 -27.87 -15.78 16.00
N VAL A 14 -28.23 -16.17 14.77
CA VAL A 14 -27.26 -16.39 13.67
C VAL A 14 -26.54 -15.10 13.32
N LEU A 15 -27.28 -13.98 13.18
CA LEU A 15 -26.68 -12.66 12.92
C LEU A 15 -25.76 -12.24 14.05
N GLY A 16 -26.16 -12.42 15.31
CA GLY A 16 -25.33 -12.13 16.47
C GLY A 16 -24.04 -12.97 16.50
N ALA A 17 -24.14 -14.26 16.18
CA ALA A 17 -22.97 -15.13 16.08
C ALA A 17 -22.03 -14.72 14.93
N MET A 18 -22.56 -14.34 13.78
CA MET A 18 -21.77 -13.85 12.65
C MET A 18 -21.04 -12.54 12.99
N ILE A 19 -21.72 -11.61 13.64
CA ILE A 19 -21.11 -10.35 14.12
C ILE A 19 -20.01 -10.63 15.14
N ALA A 20 -20.26 -11.53 16.10
CA ALA A 20 -19.26 -11.91 17.10
C ALA A 20 -18.01 -12.57 16.47
N LEU A 21 -18.21 -13.48 15.50
CA LEU A 21 -17.10 -14.09 14.75
C LEU A 21 -16.34 -13.06 13.91
N PHE A 22 -17.04 -12.12 13.31
CA PHE A 22 -16.41 -11.03 12.55
C PHE A 22 -15.56 -10.14 13.47
N ILE A 23 -16.07 -9.72 14.62
CA ILE A 23 -15.33 -8.92 15.62
C ILE A 23 -14.11 -9.72 16.13
N LEU A 24 -14.29 -11.00 16.44
CA LEU A 24 -13.21 -11.87 16.86
C LEU A 24 -12.11 -11.97 15.80
N GLY A 25 -12.50 -12.09 14.54
CA GLY A 25 -11.57 -12.05 13.39
C GLY A 25 -10.79 -10.74 13.32
N LEU A 26 -11.45 -9.59 13.45
CA LEU A 26 -10.80 -8.28 13.47
C LEU A 26 -9.78 -8.13 14.60
N VAL A 27 -9.97 -8.82 15.72
CA VAL A 27 -9.06 -8.76 16.88
C VAL A 27 -7.91 -9.76 16.76
N LEU A 28 -8.19 -10.98 16.32
CA LEU A 28 -7.21 -12.07 16.35
C LEU A 28 -6.35 -12.18 15.08
N VAL A 29 -6.92 -11.87 13.90
CA VAL A 29 -6.20 -12.04 12.63
C VAL A 29 -4.96 -11.12 12.54
N PRO A 30 -5.03 -9.82 12.86
CA PRO A 30 -3.88 -8.94 12.72
C PRO A 30 -2.63 -9.41 13.49
N PRO A 31 -2.68 -9.73 14.79
CA PRO A 31 -1.48 -10.17 15.50
C PRO A 31 -0.94 -11.52 15.02
N LEU A 32 -1.81 -12.43 14.53
CA LEU A 32 -1.40 -13.74 14.00
C LEU A 32 -0.77 -13.64 12.61
N THR A 33 -0.97 -12.54 11.90
CA THR A 33 -0.50 -12.34 10.53
C THR A 33 0.63 -11.33 10.41
N ARG A 34 1.24 -10.89 11.52
CA ARG A 34 2.27 -9.84 11.52
C ARG A 34 3.45 -10.13 10.59
N SER A 35 3.97 -11.35 10.55
CA SER A 35 5.05 -11.70 9.62
C SER A 35 4.65 -11.50 8.16
N PHE A 36 3.39 -11.78 7.82
CA PHE A 36 2.84 -11.52 6.50
C PHE A 36 2.64 -10.02 6.25
N THR A 37 2.10 -9.26 7.22
CA THR A 37 1.85 -7.83 7.05
C THR A 37 3.14 -7.02 6.98
N ASP A 38 4.14 -7.40 7.75
CA ASP A 38 5.32 -6.58 7.98
C ASP A 38 6.50 -6.95 7.07
N SER A 39 6.62 -8.23 6.64
CA SER A 39 7.82 -8.69 5.94
C SER A 39 7.57 -9.71 4.81
N TRP A 40 6.37 -9.75 4.22
CA TRP A 40 6.07 -10.70 3.16
C TRP A 40 7.11 -10.66 2.03
N GLY A 41 7.71 -11.82 1.75
CA GLY A 41 8.67 -12.02 0.66
C GLY A 41 10.03 -11.32 0.82
N ALA A 42 10.21 -10.50 1.86
CA ALA A 42 11.48 -9.86 2.16
C ALA A 42 12.38 -10.79 2.97
N THR A 43 13.70 -10.65 2.79
CA THR A 43 14.70 -11.31 3.61
C THR A 43 14.95 -10.53 4.90
N GLU A 44 15.56 -11.16 5.91
CA GLU A 44 15.98 -10.48 7.15
C GLU A 44 16.94 -9.33 6.86
N GLN A 45 17.85 -9.50 5.91
CA GLN A 45 18.77 -8.45 5.49
C GLN A 45 18.01 -7.25 4.87
N GLU A 46 17.00 -7.50 4.04
CA GLU A 46 16.17 -6.43 3.45
C GLU A 46 15.37 -5.70 4.53
N THR A 47 14.83 -6.41 5.51
CA THR A 47 14.09 -5.77 6.62
C THR A 47 14.97 -4.90 7.50
N ALA A 48 16.26 -5.25 7.68
CA ALA A 48 17.24 -4.53 8.47
C ALA A 48 17.97 -3.41 7.71
N THR A 49 17.86 -3.39 6.36
CA THR A 49 18.53 -2.38 5.53
C THR A 49 17.81 -1.03 5.64
N THR A 50 18.58 0.05 5.64
CA THR A 50 18.06 1.41 5.48
C THR A 50 17.83 1.69 3.99
N PHE A 51 16.66 2.23 3.67
CA PHE A 51 16.24 2.57 2.31
C PHE A 51 16.01 4.07 2.14
N PRO A 52 15.99 4.59 0.90
CA PRO A 52 15.54 5.94 0.61
C PRO A 52 14.19 6.25 1.26
N GLY A 53 14.07 7.42 1.90
CA GLY A 53 12.87 7.85 2.62
C GLY A 53 12.72 7.31 4.05
N ASP A 54 13.62 6.45 4.55
CA ASP A 54 13.59 5.99 5.94
C ASP A 54 13.91 7.11 6.94
N ASP A 55 14.65 8.13 6.53
CA ASP A 55 15.01 9.33 7.30
C ASP A 55 13.83 10.28 7.52
N ILE A 56 12.80 10.21 6.68
CA ILE A 56 11.59 11.05 6.80
C ILE A 56 10.80 10.70 8.06
N ILE A 57 10.68 9.43 8.39
CA ILE A 57 10.04 8.95 9.62
C ILE A 57 11.04 8.02 10.33
N PRO A 58 12.04 8.57 11.06
CA PRO A 58 13.17 7.79 11.57
C PRO A 58 12.78 6.79 12.66
N ALA A 59 11.72 7.06 13.41
CA ALA A 59 11.22 6.21 14.50
C ALA A 59 9.73 5.88 14.29
N PRO A 60 9.37 5.12 13.22
CA PRO A 60 7.98 4.88 12.88
C PRO A 60 7.30 3.95 13.90
N ARG A 61 6.01 4.15 14.11
CA ARG A 61 5.15 3.21 14.85
C ARG A 61 4.86 1.96 14.05
N GLU A 62 4.82 2.08 12.72
CA GLU A 62 4.65 0.97 11.79
C GLU A 62 5.76 0.99 10.74
N ASN A 63 6.37 -0.16 10.53
CA ASN A 63 7.45 -0.36 9.59
C ASN A 63 7.27 -1.70 8.91
N SER A 64 7.09 -1.70 7.59
CA SER A 64 6.97 -2.93 6.83
C SER A 64 7.85 -2.92 5.59
N THR A 65 8.41 -4.09 5.27
CA THR A 65 9.24 -4.31 4.09
C THR A 65 8.73 -5.53 3.35
N LYS A 66 8.22 -5.35 2.16
CA LYS A 66 7.73 -6.44 1.31
C LYS A 66 8.59 -6.53 0.06
N ALA A 67 8.77 -7.73 -0.48
CA ALA A 67 9.62 -7.87 -1.64
C ALA A 67 9.20 -9.02 -2.55
N ILE A 68 9.45 -8.84 -3.87
CA ILE A 68 9.19 -9.84 -4.90
C ILE A 68 10.28 -9.76 -5.97
N THR A 69 10.62 -10.91 -6.57
CA THR A 69 11.50 -10.93 -7.74
C THR A 69 10.67 -10.98 -9.01
N ILE A 70 11.05 -10.16 -9.99
CA ILE A 70 10.37 -9.95 -11.27
C ILE A 70 11.36 -10.26 -12.38
N ASP A 71 10.98 -11.09 -13.34
CA ASP A 71 11.81 -11.47 -14.48
C ASP A 71 11.67 -10.43 -15.63
N ALA A 72 11.89 -9.17 -15.27
CA ALA A 72 11.89 -8.02 -16.17
C ALA A 72 12.92 -7.00 -15.70
N PRO A 73 13.54 -6.24 -16.60
CA PRO A 73 14.58 -5.25 -16.25
C PRO A 73 13.98 -4.08 -15.44
N PRO A 74 14.81 -3.40 -14.61
CA PRO A 74 14.35 -2.29 -13.75
C PRO A 74 13.62 -1.17 -14.51
N GLN A 75 14.00 -0.91 -15.76
CA GLN A 75 13.39 0.11 -16.61
C GLN A 75 11.90 -0.14 -16.83
N ILE A 76 11.51 -1.39 -17.12
CA ILE A 76 10.11 -1.76 -17.31
C ILE A 76 9.35 -1.68 -15.98
N VAL A 77 9.94 -2.21 -14.90
CA VAL A 77 9.31 -2.20 -13.58
C VAL A 77 9.12 -0.76 -13.07
N TYR A 78 10.12 0.11 -13.24
CA TYR A 78 10.04 1.51 -12.85
C TYR A 78 8.99 2.27 -13.68
N ALA A 79 8.92 2.02 -14.98
CA ALA A 79 7.91 2.61 -15.86
C ALA A 79 6.47 2.30 -15.37
N LEU A 80 6.22 1.08 -14.89
CA LEU A 80 4.92 0.71 -14.32
C LEU A 80 4.66 1.39 -12.97
N ILE A 81 5.68 1.50 -12.12
CA ILE A 81 5.54 2.12 -10.79
C ILE A 81 5.26 3.62 -10.91
N GLN A 82 6.01 4.34 -11.74
CA GLN A 82 5.84 5.79 -11.86
C GLN A 82 4.51 6.20 -12.48
N GLN A 83 3.85 5.32 -13.24
CA GLN A 83 2.54 5.62 -13.84
C GLN A 83 1.33 5.25 -12.95
N MET A 84 1.54 4.66 -11.76
CA MET A 84 0.44 4.29 -10.84
C MET A 84 -0.42 5.49 -10.42
N GLY A 85 -1.63 5.21 -9.98
CA GLY A 85 -2.54 6.17 -9.36
C GLY A 85 -3.90 6.27 -10.04
N GLN A 86 -4.85 6.93 -9.34
CA GLN A 86 -6.12 7.37 -9.89
C GLN A 86 -5.89 8.50 -10.93
N HIS A 87 -6.70 8.59 -11.98
CA HIS A 87 -6.53 9.42 -13.17
C HIS A 87 -5.22 9.13 -13.94
N ARG A 88 -4.60 8.00 -13.66
CA ARG A 88 -3.35 7.50 -14.22
C ARG A 88 -3.53 6.04 -14.66
N ALA A 89 -2.49 5.22 -14.56
CA ALA A 89 -2.52 3.82 -15.00
C ALA A 89 -3.15 2.83 -14.01
N GLY A 90 -3.71 3.30 -12.90
CA GLY A 90 -4.27 2.44 -11.85
C GLY A 90 -3.22 1.92 -10.87
N TRP A 91 -3.63 1.02 -9.98
CA TRP A 91 -2.79 0.54 -8.87
C TRP A 91 -2.35 -0.93 -9.02
N TYR A 92 -2.56 -1.56 -10.17
CA TYR A 92 -2.25 -2.97 -10.45
C TYR A 92 -2.89 -3.98 -9.49
N GLY A 93 -3.95 -3.54 -8.80
CA GLY A 93 -4.63 -4.26 -7.74
C GLY A 93 -5.94 -4.92 -8.19
N TRP A 94 -6.98 -4.74 -7.39
CA TRP A 94 -8.33 -5.20 -7.67
C TRP A 94 -9.19 -4.10 -8.27
N ASP A 95 -9.37 -4.06 -9.58
CA ASP A 95 -10.20 -3.05 -10.26
C ASP A 95 -11.63 -2.99 -9.72
N TRP A 96 -12.22 -4.15 -9.38
CA TRP A 96 -13.56 -4.19 -8.77
C TRP A 96 -13.65 -3.40 -7.47
N PHE A 97 -12.58 -3.39 -6.66
CA PHE A 97 -12.54 -2.64 -5.40
C PHE A 97 -12.46 -1.13 -5.67
N TYR A 98 -11.61 -0.72 -6.60
CA TYR A 98 -11.49 0.68 -7.00
C TYR A 98 -12.79 1.18 -7.63
N ASN A 99 -13.46 0.35 -8.46
CA ASN A 99 -14.79 0.64 -8.99
C ASN A 99 -15.83 0.84 -7.88
N ALA A 100 -15.87 -0.07 -6.91
CA ALA A 100 -16.83 0.00 -5.80
C ALA A 100 -16.60 1.20 -4.87
N THR A 101 -15.37 1.71 -4.77
CA THR A 101 -15.00 2.86 -3.93
C THR A 101 -14.97 4.19 -4.69
N GLY A 102 -15.32 4.20 -5.99
CA GLY A 102 -15.28 5.41 -6.81
C GLY A 102 -13.86 5.92 -7.13
N SER A 103 -12.86 5.04 -7.02
CA SER A 103 -11.44 5.38 -7.22
C SER A 103 -10.85 4.79 -8.51
N SER A 104 -11.68 4.41 -9.48
CA SER A 104 -11.33 3.65 -10.69
C SER A 104 -11.24 4.48 -11.96
N ASP A 105 -11.12 5.79 -11.85
CA ASP A 105 -10.88 6.64 -13.02
C ASP A 105 -9.44 6.46 -13.51
N PHE A 106 -9.24 5.40 -14.32
CA PHE A 106 -7.96 5.02 -14.90
C PHE A 106 -7.96 5.28 -16.41
N VAL A 107 -6.80 5.60 -16.98
CA VAL A 107 -6.65 5.96 -18.39
C VAL A 107 -7.16 4.90 -19.37
N ASP A 108 -7.11 3.62 -19.00
CA ASP A 108 -7.59 2.50 -19.82
C ASP A 108 -8.90 1.87 -19.29
N GLY A 109 -9.56 2.50 -18.29
CA GLY A 109 -10.76 1.96 -17.62
C GLY A 109 -10.51 0.79 -16.67
N HIS A 110 -9.30 0.27 -16.63
CA HIS A 110 -8.75 -0.72 -15.72
C HIS A 110 -7.26 -0.39 -15.48
N TYR A 111 -6.57 -1.09 -14.57
CA TYR A 111 -5.14 -0.84 -14.46
C TYR A 111 -4.44 -1.18 -15.79
N SER A 112 -3.55 -0.27 -16.23
CA SER A 112 -2.95 -0.35 -17.55
C SER A 112 -1.96 -1.51 -17.65
N THR A 113 -2.07 -2.31 -18.71
CA THR A 113 -1.13 -3.39 -19.03
C THR A 113 -0.06 -2.96 -20.02
N ARG A 114 0.02 -1.66 -20.33
CA ARG A 114 1.02 -1.02 -21.21
C ARG A 114 1.76 0.09 -20.46
N ILE A 115 2.89 0.48 -21.00
CA ILE A 115 3.55 1.73 -20.60
C ILE A 115 2.80 2.88 -21.28
N VAL A 116 2.35 3.86 -20.47
CA VAL A 116 1.65 5.07 -20.91
C VAL A 116 2.67 6.20 -21.01
N PRO A 117 3.05 6.64 -22.23
CA PRO A 117 4.18 7.58 -22.41
C PRO A 117 3.99 8.90 -21.66
N GLU A 118 2.76 9.41 -21.60
CA GLU A 118 2.40 10.68 -20.97
C GLU A 118 2.60 10.66 -19.44
N LEU A 119 2.73 9.46 -18.85
CA LEU A 119 2.88 9.26 -17.40
C LEU A 119 4.33 8.93 -16.99
N GLN A 120 5.31 9.04 -17.92
CA GLN A 120 6.69 8.60 -17.69
C GLN A 120 7.63 9.69 -17.17
N ALA A 121 7.13 10.83 -16.75
CA ALA A 121 7.95 11.97 -16.30
C ALA A 121 7.63 12.40 -14.87
N VAL A 122 7.50 11.43 -13.95
CA VAL A 122 7.23 11.73 -12.52
C VAL A 122 8.46 12.39 -11.89
N LYS A 123 8.21 13.45 -11.14
CA LYS A 123 9.24 14.26 -10.46
C LYS A 123 8.84 14.58 -9.02
N VAL A 124 9.80 15.03 -8.24
CA VAL A 124 9.56 15.51 -6.89
C VAL A 124 8.53 16.65 -6.88
N GLY A 125 7.56 16.55 -6.00
CA GLY A 125 6.42 17.45 -5.86
C GLY A 125 5.16 16.99 -6.60
N ASP A 126 5.24 16.02 -7.51
CA ASP A 126 4.06 15.49 -8.19
C ASP A 126 3.14 14.76 -7.22
N ARG A 127 1.83 14.84 -7.49
CA ARG A 127 0.80 14.17 -6.70
C ARG A 127 0.33 12.90 -7.40
N ILE A 128 0.31 11.79 -6.65
CA ILE A 128 -0.20 10.50 -7.09
C ILE A 128 -1.42 10.17 -6.25
N ASN A 129 -2.61 10.34 -6.82
CA ASN A 129 -3.87 10.17 -6.12
C ASN A 129 -4.17 8.68 -5.86
N ILE A 130 -4.51 8.37 -4.60
CA ILE A 130 -5.13 7.10 -4.24
C ILE A 130 -6.62 7.17 -4.61
N ASN A 131 -7.25 8.30 -4.28
CA ASN A 131 -8.60 8.71 -4.62
C ASN A 131 -8.66 10.24 -4.63
N ASP A 132 -9.83 10.84 -4.85
CA ASP A 132 -9.99 12.30 -4.93
C ASP A 132 -9.62 13.03 -3.64
N ALA A 133 -9.72 12.36 -2.49
CA ALA A 133 -9.44 12.94 -1.18
C ALA A 133 -8.00 12.71 -0.70
N VAL A 134 -7.38 11.61 -1.11
CA VAL A 134 -6.07 11.17 -0.58
C VAL A 134 -5.07 11.00 -1.71
N ALA A 135 -3.92 11.63 -1.56
CA ALA A 135 -2.80 11.52 -2.49
C ALA A 135 -1.47 11.38 -1.76
N TYR A 136 -0.54 10.71 -2.41
CA TYR A 136 0.87 10.78 -2.11
C TYR A 136 1.51 11.95 -2.84
N THR A 137 2.48 12.61 -2.21
CA THR A 137 3.40 13.55 -2.85
C THR A 137 4.73 12.85 -3.07
N VAL A 138 5.27 12.91 -4.27
CA VAL A 138 6.59 12.37 -4.59
C VAL A 138 7.66 13.22 -3.90
N ILE A 139 8.51 12.59 -3.09
CA ILE A 139 9.58 13.27 -2.34
C ILE A 139 10.97 12.87 -2.85
N GLU A 140 11.08 11.73 -3.56
CA GLU A 140 12.30 11.30 -4.23
C GLU A 140 11.93 10.48 -5.49
N ALA A 141 12.61 10.74 -6.59
CA ALA A 141 12.42 10.03 -7.85
C ALA A 141 13.78 9.77 -8.50
N ASN A 142 14.33 8.59 -8.25
CA ASN A 142 15.61 8.12 -8.84
C ASN A 142 15.27 7.07 -9.90
N THR A 143 15.38 7.49 -11.16
CA THR A 143 15.00 6.66 -12.31
C THR A 143 15.61 5.26 -12.23
N ASP A 144 14.79 4.23 -12.43
CA ASP A 144 15.12 2.80 -12.40
C ASP A 144 15.68 2.28 -11.06
N GLN A 145 15.67 3.08 -10.00
CA GLN A 145 16.24 2.74 -8.70
C GLN A 145 15.24 2.89 -7.54
N ALA A 146 14.57 4.06 -7.44
CA ALA A 146 13.65 4.31 -6.35
C ALA A 146 12.61 5.38 -6.69
N LEU A 147 11.39 5.19 -6.16
CA LEU A 147 10.34 6.19 -6.10
C LEU A 147 9.81 6.25 -4.66
N VAL A 148 10.02 7.38 -3.98
CA VAL A 148 9.58 7.60 -2.60
C VAL A 148 8.48 8.63 -2.56
N MET A 149 7.42 8.31 -1.86
CA MET A 149 6.22 9.12 -1.76
C MET A 149 5.80 9.28 -0.31
N LEU A 150 5.23 10.43 0.03
CA LEU A 150 4.71 10.77 1.36
C LEU A 150 3.24 11.14 1.27
N ALA A 151 2.42 10.55 2.14
CA ALA A 151 1.03 10.95 2.38
C ALA A 151 0.84 11.28 3.87
N GLY A 152 -0.17 12.08 4.16
CA GLY A 152 -0.51 12.48 5.53
C GLY A 152 -0.82 13.96 5.64
N SER A 153 -0.87 14.45 6.86
CA SER A 153 -1.14 15.86 7.16
C SER A 153 0.11 16.74 7.23
N LEU A 154 1.32 16.13 7.15
CA LEU A 154 2.60 16.82 7.24
C LEU A 154 3.38 16.71 5.94
N THR A 155 4.18 17.74 5.63
CA THR A 155 5.26 17.66 4.66
C THR A 155 6.49 16.99 5.30
N ALA A 156 7.43 16.51 4.46
CA ALA A 156 8.67 15.91 4.97
C ALA A 156 9.47 16.84 5.90
N GLN A 157 9.43 18.15 5.64
CA GLN A 157 10.13 19.16 6.45
C GLN A 157 9.46 19.42 7.81
N GLN A 158 8.18 19.12 7.95
CA GLN A 158 7.44 19.35 9.20
C GLN A 158 7.54 18.20 10.18
N ILE A 159 7.97 17.03 9.73
CA ILE A 159 8.07 15.84 10.58
C ILE A 159 9.25 16.01 11.55
N GLY A 160 8.96 15.94 12.85
CA GLY A 160 9.96 16.10 13.91
C GLY A 160 10.30 17.54 14.28
N GLU A 161 9.70 18.55 13.63
CA GLU A 161 9.91 19.95 13.97
C GLU A 161 9.14 20.37 15.23
N PRO A 162 9.66 21.30 16.04
CA PRO A 162 8.97 21.78 17.25
C PRO A 162 7.60 22.42 16.97
N SER A 163 7.37 22.90 15.75
CA SER A 163 6.11 23.50 15.29
C SER A 163 5.10 22.47 14.76
N GLN A 164 5.39 21.18 14.88
CA GLN A 164 4.51 20.10 14.42
C GLN A 164 3.15 20.20 15.13
N PRO A 165 2.02 20.07 14.40
CA PRO A 165 0.68 20.08 15.01
C PRO A 165 0.50 18.99 16.07
N GLU A 166 -0.36 19.26 17.08
CA GLU A 166 -0.70 18.26 18.10
C GLU A 166 -1.33 17.00 17.50
N THR A 167 -2.08 17.14 16.41
CA THR A 167 -2.69 16.01 15.67
C THR A 167 -2.12 15.93 14.27
N TRP A 168 -1.50 14.81 13.95
CA TRP A 168 -0.88 14.57 12.66
C TRP A 168 -0.81 13.08 12.31
N SER A 169 -0.64 12.82 11.04
CA SER A 169 -0.27 11.50 10.50
C SER A 169 0.69 11.67 9.33
N ALA A 170 1.59 10.72 9.18
CA ALA A 170 2.51 10.63 8.06
C ALA A 170 2.72 9.16 7.66
N ASN A 171 2.78 8.91 6.36
CA ASN A 171 3.06 7.59 5.80
C ASN A 171 3.99 7.74 4.59
N THR A 172 5.15 7.10 4.63
CA THR A 172 6.02 6.97 3.46
C THR A 172 5.77 5.65 2.75
N MET A 173 5.79 5.69 1.42
CA MET A 173 5.78 4.53 0.52
C MET A 173 6.98 4.64 -0.40
N ALA A 174 7.95 3.76 -0.22
CA ALA A 174 9.15 3.71 -1.04
C ALA A 174 9.18 2.41 -1.86
N TRP A 175 9.24 2.57 -3.18
CA TRP A 175 9.47 1.51 -4.15
C TRP A 175 10.95 1.50 -4.50
N ILE A 176 11.64 0.42 -4.18
CA ILE A 176 13.08 0.28 -4.40
C ILE A 176 13.29 -0.87 -5.40
N LEU A 177 14.12 -0.61 -6.42
CA LEU A 177 14.45 -1.55 -7.46
C LEU A 177 15.93 -1.91 -7.38
N ARG A 178 16.23 -3.20 -7.32
CA ARG A 178 17.60 -3.72 -7.36
C ARG A 178 17.72 -4.69 -8.52
N PRO A 179 18.68 -4.48 -9.45
CA PRO A 179 18.92 -5.44 -10.51
C PRO A 179 19.34 -6.79 -9.91
N THR A 180 18.87 -7.88 -10.51
CA THR A 180 19.34 -9.23 -10.19
C THR A 180 20.44 -9.65 -11.14
N SER A 181 21.25 -10.64 -10.75
CA SER A 181 22.29 -11.20 -11.62
C SER A 181 21.75 -11.87 -12.89
N ALA A 182 20.46 -12.24 -12.89
CA ALA A 182 19.77 -12.82 -14.05
C ALA A 182 19.16 -11.75 -15.00
N GLY A 183 19.38 -10.46 -14.77
CA GLY A 183 18.82 -9.37 -15.57
C GLY A 183 17.42 -8.95 -15.20
N GLY A 184 16.82 -9.57 -14.18
CA GLY A 184 15.52 -9.18 -13.61
C GLY A 184 15.64 -8.09 -12.54
N THR A 185 14.54 -7.88 -11.82
CA THR A 185 14.40 -6.85 -10.77
C THR A 185 13.96 -7.47 -9.44
N ARG A 186 14.69 -7.17 -8.37
CA ARG A 186 14.20 -7.32 -7.01
C ARG A 186 13.45 -6.04 -6.63
N LEU A 187 12.12 -6.12 -6.62
CA LEU A 187 11.23 -5.03 -6.21
C LEU A 187 10.97 -5.11 -4.72
N ILE A 188 11.29 -4.05 -4.00
CA ILE A 188 11.09 -3.91 -2.56
C ILE A 188 10.12 -2.75 -2.33
N LEU A 189 9.09 -2.99 -1.52
CA LEU A 189 8.17 -1.97 -1.02
C LEU A 189 8.43 -1.75 0.46
N ARG A 190 8.95 -0.58 0.82
CA ARG A 190 9.13 -0.13 2.20
C ARG A 190 8.03 0.87 2.55
N MET A 191 7.30 0.60 3.63
CA MET A 191 6.30 1.53 4.15
C MET A 191 6.59 1.82 5.61
N ARG A 192 6.54 3.10 5.97
CA ARG A 192 6.72 3.58 7.36
C ARG A 192 5.58 4.55 7.67
N ALA A 193 4.99 4.39 8.84
CA ALA A 193 3.92 5.28 9.27
C ALA A 193 4.09 5.68 10.73
N ASP A 194 3.69 6.92 11.01
CA ASP A 194 3.59 7.45 12.37
C ASP A 194 2.45 8.47 12.44
N GLY A 195 2.02 8.79 13.67
CA GLY A 195 0.95 9.75 13.90
C GLY A 195 0.55 9.82 15.37
N THR A 196 -0.38 10.68 15.67
CA THR A 196 -0.86 10.95 17.05
C THR A 196 -2.12 10.16 17.40
N GLU A 197 -2.65 9.33 16.49
CA GLU A 197 -3.86 8.55 16.74
C GLU A 197 -3.69 7.67 17.99
N THR A 198 -4.75 7.59 18.79
CA THR A 198 -4.82 6.79 20.02
C THR A 198 -6.09 5.95 20.08
N GLY A 199 -6.20 5.08 21.08
CA GLY A 199 -7.39 4.31 21.34
C GLY A 199 -7.87 3.46 20.15
N PHE A 200 -9.17 3.55 19.83
CA PHE A 200 -9.79 2.75 18.76
C PHE A 200 -9.24 3.07 17.36
N ALA A 201 -8.95 4.33 17.05
CA ALA A 201 -8.38 4.73 15.77
C ALA A 201 -7.01 4.06 15.56
N ARG A 202 -6.14 4.12 16.56
CA ARG A 202 -4.85 3.44 16.52
C ARG A 202 -4.98 1.93 16.37
N TRP A 203 -5.91 1.30 17.10
CA TRP A 203 -6.15 -0.14 16.96
C TRP A 203 -6.61 -0.51 15.54
N MET A 204 -7.49 0.28 14.94
CA MET A 204 -7.93 0.07 13.55
C MET A 204 -6.76 0.16 12.56
N TRP A 205 -5.87 1.17 12.72
CA TRP A 205 -4.70 1.33 11.86
C TRP A 205 -3.71 0.17 12.02
N ASN A 206 -3.32 -0.17 13.24
CA ASN A 206 -2.31 -1.20 13.52
C ASN A 206 -2.82 -2.64 13.29
N GLY A 207 -4.11 -2.83 13.13
CA GLY A 207 -4.74 -4.12 12.93
C GLY A 207 -5.43 -4.24 11.57
N PRO A 208 -6.74 -4.00 11.50
CA PRO A 208 -7.52 -4.24 10.27
C PRO A 208 -7.01 -3.50 9.04
N PHE A 209 -6.64 -2.21 9.17
CA PHE A 209 -6.17 -1.43 8.02
C PHE A 209 -4.76 -1.86 7.57
N ASN A 210 -3.85 -2.17 8.50
CA ASN A 210 -2.53 -2.70 8.16
C ASN A 210 -2.67 -4.05 7.44
N PHE A 211 -3.52 -4.96 7.95
CA PHE A 211 -3.78 -6.24 7.29
C PHE A 211 -4.37 -6.07 5.89
N GLY A 212 -5.40 -5.23 5.74
CA GLY A 212 -5.97 -4.88 4.43
C GLY A 212 -4.93 -4.27 3.50
N GLY A 213 -4.16 -3.30 3.97
CA GLY A 213 -3.07 -2.66 3.22
C GLY A 213 -1.99 -3.65 2.77
N ALA A 214 -1.66 -4.66 3.59
CA ALA A 214 -0.73 -5.72 3.21
C ALA A 214 -1.27 -6.61 2.08
N LEU A 215 -2.56 -6.94 2.10
CA LEU A 215 -3.23 -7.68 1.01
C LEU A 215 -3.22 -6.85 -0.29
N PHE A 216 -3.53 -5.55 -0.21
CA PHE A 216 -3.47 -4.64 -1.37
C PHE A 216 -2.04 -4.52 -1.91
N SER A 217 -1.05 -4.32 -1.04
CA SER A 217 0.36 -4.24 -1.42
C SER A 217 0.81 -5.50 -2.16
N ARG A 218 0.48 -6.68 -1.64
CA ARG A 218 0.78 -7.95 -2.30
C ARG A 218 0.14 -8.03 -3.67
N LYS A 219 -1.16 -7.71 -3.78
CA LYS A 219 -1.89 -7.76 -5.04
C LYS A 219 -1.32 -6.79 -6.08
N THR A 220 -0.95 -5.56 -5.65
CA THR A 220 -0.28 -4.57 -6.48
C THR A 220 1.08 -5.09 -6.98
N MET A 221 1.92 -5.63 -6.09
CA MET A 221 3.23 -6.19 -6.48
C MET A 221 3.09 -7.37 -7.45
N ASP A 222 2.12 -8.27 -7.22
CA ASP A 222 1.80 -9.38 -8.14
C ASP A 222 1.29 -8.86 -9.50
N GLY A 223 0.54 -7.77 -9.52
CA GLY A 223 0.05 -7.12 -10.73
C GLY A 223 1.19 -6.48 -11.54
N ILE A 224 2.07 -5.72 -10.86
CA ILE A 224 3.29 -5.17 -11.47
C ILE A 224 4.15 -6.29 -12.06
N LYS A 225 4.38 -7.38 -11.29
CA LYS A 225 5.17 -8.53 -11.76
C LYS A 225 4.60 -9.10 -13.07
N ARG A 226 3.31 -9.47 -13.08
CA ARG A 226 2.67 -10.05 -14.28
C ARG A 226 2.76 -9.10 -15.48
N THR A 227 2.51 -7.81 -15.27
CA THR A 227 2.54 -6.82 -16.35
C THR A 227 3.96 -6.59 -16.86
N ALA A 228 4.95 -6.46 -15.96
CA ALA A 228 6.34 -6.26 -16.35
C ALA A 228 6.91 -7.46 -17.12
N GLU A 229 6.64 -8.68 -16.65
CA GLU A 229 7.11 -9.91 -17.29
C GLU A 229 6.46 -10.12 -18.67
N ALA A 230 5.19 -9.71 -18.85
CA ALA A 230 4.54 -9.74 -20.15
C ALA A 230 5.11 -8.69 -21.14
N LEU A 231 5.54 -7.54 -20.65
CA LEU A 231 6.17 -6.49 -21.46
C LEU A 231 7.64 -6.77 -21.81
N ALA A 232 8.29 -7.67 -21.08
CA ALA A 232 9.69 -8.05 -21.29
C ALA A 232 9.88 -9.20 -22.30
N GLN A 233 8.79 -9.84 -22.75
CA GLN A 233 8.80 -10.92 -23.76
C GLN A 233 8.83 -10.37 -25.17
#